data_8242ad0e29777337cfe6ef861dfa9c9a
#
_entry.id   8242ad0e29777337cfe6ef861dfa9c9a
#
_cell.length_a   1.000
_cell.length_b   1.000
_cell.length_c   1.000
_cell.angle_alpha   90.00
_cell.angle_beta   90.00
_cell.angle_gamma   90.00
#
_symmetry.space_group_name_H-M   'P 1'
#
loop_
_entity.id
_entity.type
_entity.pdbx_description
1 polymer ?
#
loop_
_entity_poly.entity_id
_entity_poly.type
_entity_poly.pdbx_seq_one_letter_code
_entity_poly.pdbx_strand_id
1 'polypeptide(L)'
;VIRAHLDVGHLGECQDYRRKHAAAIRGFGTGSWRIQTPAANNTPAIELNAAGHIVRARSVEHDAAVFTFNELCAQPLGVAQYLWLAERFRAITLISVPDLATVGRDPLARFANLIDVLYDREIPLHVCAAGEPRRLVDAVEPPRDAKRIVSRLSSLKAAEA
;
A
#
# COMPACT_ATOMS: atom_id res chain seq x y z
N VAL A 1 -6.41 -13.85 -7.60
CA VAL A 1 -4.98 -13.57 -7.80
C VAL A 1 -4.43 -12.74 -6.65
N ILE A 2 -5.15 -11.70 -6.26
CA ILE A 2 -4.75 -10.82 -5.15
C ILE A 2 -4.85 -11.55 -3.80
N ARG A 3 -5.80 -12.46 -3.65
CA ARG A 3 -5.93 -13.30 -2.45
C ARG A 3 -4.72 -14.22 -2.21
N ALA A 4 -4.02 -14.60 -3.28
CA ALA A 4 -2.82 -15.43 -3.14
C ALA A 4 -1.68 -14.72 -2.39
N HIS A 5 -1.70 -13.39 -2.35
CA HIS A 5 -0.73 -12.61 -1.61
C HIS A 5 -1.10 -12.39 -0.15
N LEU A 6 -2.32 -12.74 0.22
CA LEU A 6 -2.86 -12.61 1.57
C LEU A 6 -3.03 -13.97 2.25
N ASP A 7 -2.36 -14.98 1.74
CA ASP A 7 -2.38 -16.27 2.37
C ASP A 7 -1.83 -16.16 3.80
N VAL A 8 -2.58 -16.70 4.74
CA VAL A 8 -2.25 -16.66 6.17
C VAL A 8 -0.86 -17.26 6.44
N GLY A 9 -0.47 -18.28 5.67
CA GLY A 9 0.87 -18.85 5.74
C GLY A 9 1.96 -17.84 5.42
N HIS A 10 1.72 -16.99 4.44
CA HIS A 10 2.66 -15.94 4.05
C HIS A 10 2.85 -14.88 5.13
N LEU A 11 1.78 -14.55 5.85
CA LEU A 11 1.84 -13.62 6.98
C LEU A 11 2.63 -14.21 8.15
N GLY A 12 2.45 -15.48 8.44
CA GLY A 12 3.21 -16.17 9.47
C GLY A 12 4.70 -16.19 9.16
N GLU A 13 5.06 -16.55 7.93
CA GLU A 13 6.45 -16.53 7.47
C GLU A 13 7.06 -15.13 7.54
N CYS A 14 6.30 -14.10 7.16
CA CYS A 14 6.74 -12.71 7.23
C CYS A 14 7.00 -12.28 8.68
N GLN A 15 6.14 -12.66 9.62
CA GLN A 15 6.31 -12.36 11.03
C GLN A 15 7.53 -13.06 11.63
N ASP A 16 7.71 -14.35 11.33
CA ASP A 16 8.85 -15.12 11.81
C ASP A 16 10.16 -14.61 11.23
N TYR A 17 10.17 -14.26 9.95
CA TYR A 17 11.33 -13.65 9.30
C TYR A 17 11.68 -12.33 9.94
N ARG A 18 10.70 -11.44 10.18
CA ARG A 18 10.92 -10.15 10.84
C ARG A 18 11.46 -10.33 12.26
N ARG A 19 10.95 -11.31 12.99
CA ARG A 19 11.42 -11.60 14.35
C ARG A 19 12.88 -12.07 14.36
N LYS A 20 13.27 -12.91 13.41
CA LYS A 20 14.63 -13.45 13.30
C LYS A 20 15.64 -12.44 12.74
N HIS A 21 15.18 -11.52 11.89
CA HIS A 21 16.02 -10.60 11.15
C HIS A 21 15.65 -9.14 11.36
N ALA A 22 15.12 -8.81 12.53
CA ALA A 22 14.60 -7.46 12.83
C ALA A 22 15.61 -6.34 12.57
N ALA A 23 16.91 -6.60 12.76
CA ALA A 23 17.97 -5.63 12.49
C ALA A 23 18.29 -5.45 11.00
N ALA A 24 17.94 -6.43 10.16
CA ALA A 24 18.25 -6.44 8.74
C ALA A 24 17.07 -6.00 7.85
N ILE A 25 15.84 -6.07 8.38
CA ILE A 25 14.63 -5.71 7.62
C ILE A 25 14.26 -4.27 7.94
N ARG A 26 14.13 -3.48 6.88
CA ARG A 26 13.66 -2.09 6.97
C ARG A 26 12.64 -1.82 5.87
N GLY A 27 11.79 -0.81 6.10
CA GLY A 27 10.80 -0.39 5.13
C GLY A 27 9.69 -1.41 4.95
N PHE A 28 9.42 -1.80 3.70
CA PHE A 28 8.27 -2.64 3.39
C PHE A 28 8.46 -4.16 3.61
N GLY A 29 9.62 -4.57 4.10
CA GLY A 29 9.88 -5.99 4.35
C GLY A 29 9.78 -6.83 3.08
N THR A 30 8.84 -7.78 3.05
CA THR A 30 8.60 -8.68 1.89
C THR A 30 7.64 -8.10 0.85
N GLY A 31 7.38 -6.80 0.88
CA GLY A 31 6.47 -6.16 -0.04
C GLY A 31 6.84 -6.32 -1.52
N SER A 32 5.87 -6.12 -2.39
CA SER A 32 6.03 -6.31 -3.83
C SER A 32 5.28 -5.24 -4.62
N TRP A 33 5.74 -5.00 -5.85
CA TRP A 33 5.08 -4.13 -6.81
C TRP A 33 4.79 -4.94 -8.09
N ARG A 34 3.52 -5.06 -8.44
CA ARG A 34 3.07 -5.77 -9.62
C ARG A 34 2.39 -4.81 -10.58
N ILE A 35 2.79 -4.86 -11.85
CA ILE A 35 2.09 -4.12 -12.91
C ILE A 35 0.96 -4.99 -13.42
N GLN A 36 -0.26 -4.48 -13.32
CA GLN A 36 -1.45 -5.21 -13.70
C GLN A 36 -2.56 -4.24 -14.10
N THR A 37 -3.26 -4.55 -15.18
CA THR A 37 -4.45 -3.79 -15.58
C THR A 37 -5.49 -3.85 -14.47
N PRO A 38 -6.03 -2.71 -14.03
CA PRO A 38 -7.07 -2.71 -13.01
C PRO A 38 -8.28 -3.51 -13.45
N ALA A 39 -8.71 -4.42 -12.60
CA ALA A 39 -9.96 -5.16 -12.79
C ALA A 39 -11.09 -4.50 -12.00
N ALA A 40 -12.30 -4.54 -12.54
CA ALA A 40 -13.48 -4.11 -11.80
C ALA A 40 -13.64 -5.00 -10.55
N ASN A 41 -13.76 -4.38 -9.39
CA ASN A 41 -13.95 -5.09 -8.14
C ASN A 41 -15.35 -4.78 -7.60
N ASN A 42 -16.25 -5.75 -7.72
CA ASN A 42 -17.63 -5.64 -7.26
C ASN A 42 -17.85 -6.24 -5.87
N THR A 43 -16.78 -6.60 -5.16
CA THR A 43 -16.89 -7.13 -3.80
C THR A 43 -17.39 -6.02 -2.85
N PRO A 44 -18.40 -6.29 -2.01
CA PRO A 44 -18.84 -5.33 -1.01
C PRO A 44 -17.69 -4.90 -0.09
N ALA A 45 -17.63 -3.59 0.17
CA ALA A 45 -16.60 -3.04 1.04
C ALA A 45 -16.88 -3.35 2.51
N ILE A 46 -15.80 -3.56 3.26
CA ILE A 46 -15.83 -3.69 4.72
C ILE A 46 -15.50 -2.31 5.31
N GLU A 47 -16.36 -1.79 6.16
CA GLU A 47 -16.15 -0.49 6.79
C GLU A 47 -15.32 -0.63 8.06
N LEU A 48 -14.28 0.19 8.17
CA LEU A 48 -13.40 0.29 9.32
C LEU A 48 -13.44 1.72 9.87
N ASN A 49 -13.58 1.86 11.18
CA ASN A 49 -13.43 3.17 11.81
C ASN A 49 -11.96 3.40 12.17
N ALA A 50 -11.27 4.16 11.33
CA ALA A 50 -9.86 4.47 11.49
C ALA A 50 -9.71 5.89 12.04
N ALA A 51 -9.41 6.01 13.33
CA ALA A 51 -9.17 7.29 13.99
C ALA A 51 -10.30 8.31 13.71
N GLY A 52 -11.56 7.89 13.78
CA GLY A 52 -12.73 8.74 13.60
C GLY A 52 -13.23 8.88 12.16
N HIS A 53 -12.55 8.30 11.19
CA HIS A 53 -12.98 8.29 9.79
C HIS A 53 -13.28 6.88 9.32
N ILE A 54 -14.33 6.72 8.53
CA ILE A 54 -14.65 5.44 7.90
C ILE A 54 -13.73 5.21 6.72
N VAL A 55 -13.00 4.09 6.76
CA VAL A 55 -12.15 3.61 5.66
C VAL A 55 -12.75 2.31 5.15
N ARG A 56 -12.86 2.15 3.86
CA ARG A 56 -13.42 0.95 3.24
C ARG A 56 -12.29 0.05 2.76
N ALA A 57 -12.35 -1.23 3.18
CA ALA A 57 -11.45 -2.27 2.73
C ALA A 57 -12.17 -3.23 1.80
N ARG A 58 -11.45 -3.83 0.85
CA ARG A 58 -12.01 -4.87 -0.03
C ARG A 58 -12.00 -6.24 0.63
N SER A 59 -11.04 -6.47 1.50
CA SER A 59 -10.90 -7.72 2.24
C SER A 59 -10.15 -7.44 3.52
N VAL A 60 -10.55 -8.13 4.58
CA VAL A 60 -9.82 -8.18 5.85
C VAL A 60 -9.70 -9.64 6.24
N GLU A 61 -8.49 -10.16 6.32
CA GLU A 61 -8.20 -11.53 6.73
C GLU A 61 -7.13 -11.49 7.83
N HIS A 62 -7.55 -11.77 9.08
CA HIS A 62 -6.66 -11.69 10.24
C HIS A 62 -5.99 -10.30 10.33
N ASP A 63 -4.67 -10.26 10.16
CA ASP A 63 -3.87 -9.04 10.26
C ASP A 63 -3.53 -8.43 8.89
N ALA A 64 -4.21 -8.85 7.83
CA ALA A 64 -3.99 -8.36 6.48
C ALA A 64 -5.26 -7.73 5.89
N ALA A 65 -5.09 -6.68 5.11
CA ALA A 65 -6.19 -6.01 4.45
C ALA A 65 -5.84 -5.62 3.01
N VAL A 66 -6.88 -5.60 2.17
CA VAL A 66 -6.80 -5.14 0.78
C VAL A 66 -7.62 -3.87 0.64
N PHE A 67 -7.01 -2.84 0.08
CA PHE A 67 -7.65 -1.56 -0.23
C PHE A 67 -7.42 -1.21 -1.70
N THR A 68 -8.35 -0.46 -2.28
CA THR A 68 -8.08 0.20 -3.55
C THR A 68 -7.35 1.52 -3.31
N PHE A 69 -6.61 1.98 -4.33
CA PHE A 69 -6.02 3.31 -4.31
C PHE A 69 -7.07 4.39 -4.03
N ASN A 70 -8.23 4.27 -4.64
CA ASN A 70 -9.33 5.23 -4.47
C ASN A 70 -9.78 5.32 -3.01
N GLU A 71 -9.87 4.20 -2.32
CA GLU A 71 -10.32 4.15 -0.92
C GLU A 71 -9.33 4.78 0.05
N LEU A 72 -8.04 4.69 -0.23
CA LEU A 72 -7.02 5.24 0.66
C LEU A 72 -6.50 6.61 0.24
N CYS A 73 -6.48 6.92 -1.05
CA CYS A 73 -5.82 8.12 -1.56
C CYS A 73 -6.78 9.14 -2.18
N ALA A 74 -7.95 8.72 -2.65
CA ALA A 74 -8.95 9.65 -3.21
C ALA A 74 -9.97 10.14 -2.18
N GLN A 75 -9.95 9.62 -0.96
CA GLN A 75 -10.80 10.05 0.13
C GLN A 75 -10.04 11.03 1.04
N PRO A 76 -10.73 11.89 1.81
CA PRO A 76 -10.07 12.89 2.65
C PRO A 76 -9.48 12.27 3.93
N LEU A 77 -8.52 11.39 3.76
CA LEU A 77 -7.79 10.73 4.83
C LEU A 77 -6.47 11.46 5.09
N GLY A 78 -5.99 11.36 6.30
CA GLY A 78 -4.72 11.93 6.71
C GLY A 78 -3.80 10.91 7.36
N VAL A 79 -2.67 11.40 7.85
CA VAL A 79 -1.65 10.59 8.51
C VAL A 79 -2.22 9.79 9.69
N ALA A 80 -3.16 10.37 10.46
CA ALA A 80 -3.79 9.68 11.59
C ALA A 80 -4.47 8.37 11.18
N GLN A 81 -5.19 8.37 10.04
CA GLN A 81 -5.84 7.20 9.50
C GLN A 81 -4.82 6.15 9.03
N TYR A 82 -3.75 6.59 8.38
CA TYR A 82 -2.69 5.69 7.90
C TYR A 82 -1.92 5.07 9.06
N LEU A 83 -1.66 5.81 10.12
CA LEU A 83 -1.07 5.28 11.35
C LEU A 83 -1.97 4.24 12.01
N TRP A 84 -3.29 4.49 12.05
CA TRP A 84 -4.24 3.51 12.54
C TRP A 84 -4.19 2.20 11.75
N LEU A 85 -4.14 2.30 10.41
CA LEU A 85 -4.02 1.13 9.55
C LEU A 85 -2.71 0.36 9.81
N ALA A 86 -1.62 1.08 9.98
CA ALA A 86 -0.31 0.48 10.26
C ALA A 86 -0.24 -0.21 11.64
N GLU A 87 -1.01 0.24 12.60
CA GLU A 87 -1.15 -0.40 13.92
C GLU A 87 -2.07 -1.61 13.86
N ARG A 88 -3.15 -1.53 13.08
CA ARG A 88 -4.17 -2.58 12.98
C ARG A 88 -3.71 -3.76 12.13
N PHE A 89 -3.00 -3.52 11.04
CA PHE A 89 -2.62 -4.53 10.07
C PHE A 89 -1.12 -4.75 10.03
N ARG A 90 -0.73 -5.99 9.80
CA ARG A 90 0.68 -6.38 9.65
C ARG A 90 1.10 -6.51 8.19
N ALA A 91 0.16 -6.48 7.26
CA ALA A 91 0.40 -6.41 5.83
C ALA A 91 -0.76 -5.70 5.15
N ILE A 92 -0.45 -4.89 4.15
CA ILE A 92 -1.44 -4.15 3.38
C ILE A 92 -1.19 -4.41 1.90
N THR A 93 -2.28 -4.69 1.18
CA THR A 93 -2.29 -4.78 -0.28
C THR A 93 -3.08 -3.61 -0.84
N LEU A 94 -2.47 -2.89 -1.77
CA LEU A 94 -3.09 -1.77 -2.46
C LEU A 94 -3.29 -2.15 -3.92
N ILE A 95 -4.55 -2.17 -4.35
CA ILE A 95 -4.92 -2.58 -5.71
C ILE A 95 -5.48 -1.41 -6.51
N SER A 96 -5.60 -1.60 -7.81
CA SER A 96 -6.16 -0.61 -8.73
C SER A 96 -5.44 0.74 -8.63
N VAL A 97 -4.15 0.71 -8.41
CA VAL A 97 -3.32 1.92 -8.45
C VAL A 97 -3.18 2.35 -9.90
N PRO A 98 -3.65 3.55 -10.26
CA PRO A 98 -3.52 4.03 -11.63
C PRO A 98 -2.06 4.32 -12.00
N ASP A 99 -1.80 4.60 -13.26
CA ASP A 99 -0.52 5.18 -13.67
C ASP A 99 -0.32 6.49 -12.89
N LEU A 100 0.67 6.52 -12.02
CA LEU A 100 0.88 7.64 -11.09
C LEU A 100 1.11 8.97 -11.81
N ALA A 101 1.59 8.93 -13.05
CA ALA A 101 1.75 10.14 -13.86
C ALA A 101 0.42 10.81 -14.23
N THR A 102 -0.69 10.07 -14.17
CA THR A 102 -2.04 10.58 -14.52
C THR A 102 -2.84 11.05 -13.32
N VAL A 103 -2.30 10.87 -12.11
CA VAL A 103 -3.02 11.17 -10.87
C VAL A 103 -2.83 12.64 -10.48
N GLY A 104 -3.88 13.25 -9.95
CA GLY A 104 -3.86 14.62 -9.50
C GLY A 104 -3.07 14.85 -8.20
N ARG A 105 -2.88 16.10 -7.87
CA ARG A 105 -2.06 16.56 -6.75
C ARG A 105 -2.45 15.96 -5.40
N ASP A 106 -3.72 16.07 -5.02
CA ASP A 106 -4.15 15.69 -3.68
C ASP A 106 -4.09 14.17 -3.42
N PRO A 107 -4.57 13.31 -4.34
CA PRO A 107 -4.37 11.88 -4.18
C PRO A 107 -2.89 11.47 -4.14
N LEU A 108 -2.02 12.13 -4.91
CA LEU A 108 -0.58 11.84 -4.87
C LEU A 108 0.05 12.24 -3.54
N ALA A 109 -0.37 13.37 -2.97
CA ALA A 109 0.11 13.79 -1.65
C ALA A 109 -0.31 12.78 -0.57
N ARG A 110 -1.53 12.27 -0.64
CA ARG A 110 -2.01 11.23 0.29
C ARG A 110 -1.28 9.91 0.07
N PHE A 111 -1.05 9.53 -1.17
CA PHE A 111 -0.25 8.35 -1.50
C PHE A 111 1.15 8.45 -0.90
N ALA A 112 1.82 9.58 -1.05
CA ALA A 112 3.14 9.81 -0.46
C ALA A 112 3.11 9.66 1.06
N ASN A 113 2.10 10.23 1.73
CA ASN A 113 1.94 10.09 3.18
C ASN A 113 1.72 8.63 3.60
N LEU A 114 0.89 7.90 2.86
CA LEU A 114 0.66 6.49 3.11
C LEU A 114 1.96 5.69 2.99
N ILE A 115 2.72 5.90 1.92
CA ILE A 115 3.99 5.22 1.70
C ILE A 115 4.97 5.53 2.82
N ASP A 116 5.08 6.78 3.25
CA ASP A 116 5.96 7.15 4.36
C ASP A 116 5.58 6.44 5.65
N VAL A 117 4.30 6.39 6.00
CA VAL A 117 3.83 5.72 7.21
C VAL A 117 4.13 4.21 7.17
N LEU A 118 3.80 3.55 6.07
CA LEU A 118 4.02 2.10 5.93
C LEU A 118 5.51 1.75 5.93
N TYR A 119 6.32 2.58 5.29
CA TYR A 119 7.77 2.39 5.27
C TYR A 119 8.37 2.54 6.68
N ASP A 120 8.03 3.61 7.38
CA ASP A 120 8.57 3.90 8.71
C ASP A 120 8.12 2.87 9.76
N ARG A 121 6.91 2.34 9.61
CA ARG A 121 6.36 1.31 10.49
C ARG A 121 6.72 -0.10 10.05
N GLU A 122 7.48 -0.24 8.97
CA GLU A 122 7.95 -1.52 8.44
C GLU A 122 6.81 -2.50 8.13
N ILE A 123 5.73 -1.96 7.56
CA ILE A 123 4.57 -2.76 7.14
C ILE A 123 4.81 -3.27 5.73
N PRO A 124 4.82 -4.59 5.50
CA PRO A 124 4.86 -5.14 4.15
C PRO A 124 3.72 -4.58 3.30
N LEU A 125 4.07 -4.03 2.14
CA LEU A 125 3.14 -3.44 1.19
C LEU A 125 3.20 -4.22 -0.12
N HIS A 126 2.06 -4.72 -0.57
CA HIS A 126 1.91 -5.34 -1.88
C HIS A 126 1.07 -4.42 -2.76
N VAL A 127 1.59 -4.07 -3.92
CA VAL A 127 0.94 -3.13 -4.83
C VAL A 127 0.63 -3.79 -6.16
N CYS A 128 -0.60 -3.57 -6.65
CA CYS A 128 -0.97 -3.85 -8.04
C CYS A 128 -1.30 -2.52 -8.71
N ALA A 129 -0.51 -2.14 -9.70
CA ALA A 129 -0.57 -0.84 -10.35
C ALA A 129 -0.56 -0.93 -11.87
N ALA A 130 -1.09 0.09 -12.52
CA ALA A 130 -1.07 0.19 -13.98
C ALA A 130 0.30 0.52 -14.56
N GLY A 131 1.22 1.06 -13.74
CA GLY A 131 2.56 1.45 -14.18
C GLY A 131 3.61 1.28 -13.10
N GLU A 132 4.85 1.62 -13.45
CA GLU A 132 5.99 1.53 -12.53
C GLU A 132 5.99 2.63 -11.47
N PRO A 133 6.64 2.41 -10.31
CA PRO A 133 6.70 3.41 -9.24
C PRO A 133 7.30 4.75 -9.69
N ARG A 134 8.29 4.72 -10.57
CA ARG A 134 8.97 5.92 -11.06
C ARG A 134 8.07 6.89 -11.80
N ARG A 135 6.89 6.45 -12.26
CA ARG A 135 5.91 7.31 -12.92
C ARG A 135 5.42 8.45 -12.03
N LEU A 136 5.61 8.32 -10.73
CA LEU A 136 5.25 9.37 -9.76
C LEU A 136 5.94 10.71 -10.07
N VAL A 137 7.21 10.69 -10.51
CA VAL A 137 7.95 11.92 -10.84
C VAL A 137 7.49 12.57 -12.13
N ASP A 138 6.78 11.84 -12.98
CA ASP A 138 6.24 12.33 -14.27
C ASP A 138 4.85 12.96 -14.12
N ALA A 139 4.28 12.99 -12.92
CA ALA A 139 2.98 13.62 -12.68
C ALA A 139 3.05 15.13 -12.94
N VAL A 140 1.91 15.73 -13.29
CA VAL A 140 1.82 17.18 -13.54
C VAL A 140 2.18 17.97 -12.28
N GLU A 141 1.70 17.52 -11.13
CA GLU A 141 2.03 18.10 -9.83
C GLU A 141 2.52 16.99 -8.90
N PRO A 142 3.78 16.55 -9.05
CA PRO A 142 4.31 15.50 -8.18
C PRO A 142 4.41 15.97 -6.74
N PRO A 143 4.33 15.04 -5.75
CA PRO A 143 4.54 15.41 -4.36
C PRO A 143 5.95 15.99 -4.16
N ARG A 144 6.09 16.85 -3.15
CA ARG A 144 7.36 17.54 -2.87
C ARG A 144 8.55 16.59 -2.80
N ASP A 145 8.36 15.42 -2.20
CA ASP A 145 9.41 14.43 -1.99
C ASP A 145 9.25 13.22 -2.93
N ALA A 146 8.78 13.43 -4.15
CA ALA A 146 8.50 12.36 -5.12
C ALA A 146 9.70 11.42 -5.31
N LYS A 147 10.91 11.95 -5.42
CA LYS A 147 12.13 11.13 -5.59
C LYS A 147 12.39 10.23 -4.38
N ARG A 148 12.16 10.72 -3.16
CA ARG A 148 12.28 9.90 -1.95
C ARG A 148 11.24 8.80 -1.93
N ILE A 149 10.00 9.11 -2.30
CA ILE A 149 8.93 8.12 -2.36
C ILE A 149 9.24 7.05 -3.39
N VAL A 150 9.69 7.42 -4.58
CA VAL A 150 10.12 6.46 -5.60
C VAL A 150 11.27 5.60 -5.10
N SER A 151 12.24 6.18 -4.41
CA SER A 151 13.35 5.43 -3.83
C SER A 151 12.86 4.39 -2.82
N ARG A 152 11.93 4.74 -1.95
CA ARG A 152 11.32 3.80 -1.01
C ARG A 152 10.54 2.69 -1.72
N LEU A 153 9.74 3.03 -2.73
CA LEU A 153 8.99 2.06 -3.53
C LEU A 153 9.91 1.14 -4.33
N SER A 154 11.10 1.59 -4.69
CA SER A 154 12.07 0.78 -5.42
C SER A 154 12.64 -0.38 -4.58
N SER A 155 12.46 -0.36 -3.27
CA SER A 155 12.79 -1.49 -2.41
C SER A 155 11.81 -2.65 -2.51
N LEU A 156 10.64 -2.42 -3.09
CA LEU A 156 9.64 -3.46 -3.34
C LEU A 156 10.13 -4.39 -4.46
N LYS A 157 9.96 -5.69 -4.25
CA LYS A 157 10.29 -6.66 -5.28
C LYS A 157 9.32 -6.54 -6.45
N ALA A 158 9.85 -6.55 -7.66
CA ALA A 158 9.00 -6.70 -8.84
C ALA A 158 8.35 -8.09 -8.81
N ALA A 159 7.02 -8.12 -8.87
CA ALA A 159 6.26 -9.36 -8.92
C ALA A 159 5.74 -9.58 -10.34
N GLU A 160 5.93 -10.80 -10.84
CA GLU A 160 5.40 -11.18 -12.14
C GLU A 160 3.87 -11.33 -12.07
N ALA A 161 3.25 -10.94 -13.16
CA ALA A 161 1.81 -11.04 -13.29
C ALA A 161 1.34 -12.49 -13.37
#